data_6f8007d144687befe522132bd7618960
#
_entry.id   6f8007d144687befe522132bd7618960
#
_cell.length_a   1.000
_cell.length_b   1.000
_cell.length_c   1.000
_cell.angle_alpha   90.00
_cell.angle_beta   90.00
_cell.angle_gamma   90.00
#
_symmetry.space_group_name_H-M   'P 1'
#
loop_
_entity.id
_entity.type
_entity.pdbx_description
1 polymer ?
#
loop_
_entity_poly.entity_id
_entity_poly.type
_entity_poly.pdbx_seq_one_letter_code
_entity_poly.pdbx_strand_id
1 'polypeptide(L)'
;MIKRALKWTKWLSMSLLVLVILLVLALAGALFTNPGLHVVLWGAQQALPQLKVEQAQGALFPRFTLQGVNYADSELNLSFSVQKLSLAINPNCLLEPSICINELALSGVKLDLPSLAESEPAPDEPDSEPLGDISTPIPIRLGQLALQDIELNILGNRVAWQQLTTRASWQGNRLRIGQTEWQGIRLALAESEASTEPEAAQAATSDSAEPLQLPDVMIPLHIELARFDIRDFRLEQETPIIVNHLALQATAAQHDVSISSLELSMPELDAQLNAQATLSQDYPIQLELRSQVHLADFKGQTLSLAAQGSLADLTVQANLDSLAQAQLNSHFNLLDADIPFDLQLSQVKAQWPMLGEGDYHVEVPELSIQGSLAKYQFALQGALQGKDLPNVSLALQGHGNLDEVALQSLKVDTLGGLVTGNAVANWKNPLNWALG
;
A
#
# COMPACT_ATOMS: atom_id res chain seq x y z
N MET A 1 -14.55 -13.71 -77.00
CA MET A 1 -14.38 -14.21 -75.64
C MET A 1 -14.18 -13.07 -74.63
N ILE A 2 -13.48 -12.00 -74.93
CA ILE A 2 -13.16 -10.87 -74.02
C ILE A 2 -14.39 -10.16 -73.44
N LYS A 3 -15.45 -9.92 -74.25
CA LYS A 3 -16.68 -9.25 -73.80
C LYS A 3 -17.52 -10.06 -72.80
N ARG A 4 -17.39 -11.38 -72.77
CA ARG A 4 -18.05 -12.25 -71.78
C ARG A 4 -17.27 -12.29 -70.44
N ALA A 5 -15.95 -12.31 -70.51
CA ALA A 5 -15.08 -12.23 -69.32
C ALA A 5 -15.29 -10.89 -68.58
N LEU A 6 -15.38 -9.78 -69.29
CA LEU A 6 -15.63 -8.45 -68.71
C LEU A 6 -17.00 -8.30 -68.04
N LYS A 7 -18.01 -9.01 -68.54
CA LYS A 7 -19.35 -9.08 -67.88
C LYS A 7 -19.32 -9.90 -66.61
N TRP A 8 -18.59 -11.00 -66.58
CA TRP A 8 -18.46 -11.86 -65.43
C TRP A 8 -17.66 -11.18 -64.29
N THR A 9 -16.57 -10.45 -64.59
CA THR A 9 -15.82 -9.67 -63.60
C THR A 9 -16.64 -8.54 -63.00
N LYS A 10 -17.45 -7.82 -63.79
CA LYS A 10 -18.40 -6.82 -63.27
C LYS A 10 -19.48 -7.42 -62.35
N TRP A 11 -20.01 -8.60 -62.69
CA TRP A 11 -21.01 -9.29 -61.86
C TRP A 11 -20.39 -9.80 -60.57
N LEU A 12 -19.17 -10.30 -60.60
CA LEU A 12 -18.42 -10.81 -59.42
C LEU A 12 -18.04 -9.65 -58.50
N SER A 13 -17.56 -8.53 -59.03
CA SER A 13 -17.28 -7.33 -58.23
C SER A 13 -18.52 -6.71 -57.63
N MET A 14 -19.63 -6.71 -58.33
CA MET A 14 -20.93 -6.21 -57.85
C MET A 14 -21.53 -7.13 -56.77
N SER A 15 -21.39 -8.45 -56.91
CA SER A 15 -21.82 -9.43 -55.91
C SER A 15 -20.94 -9.34 -54.65
N LEU A 16 -19.63 -9.13 -54.77
CA LEU A 16 -18.73 -8.92 -53.65
C LEU A 16 -19.05 -7.62 -52.92
N LEU A 17 -19.33 -6.53 -53.65
CA LEU A 17 -19.76 -5.26 -53.07
C LEU A 17 -21.05 -5.40 -52.26
N VAL A 18 -22.07 -6.10 -52.82
CA VAL A 18 -23.33 -6.35 -52.14
C VAL A 18 -23.10 -7.19 -50.88
N LEU A 19 -22.24 -8.23 -50.94
CA LEU A 19 -21.91 -9.07 -49.81
C LEU A 19 -21.25 -8.23 -48.70
N VAL A 20 -20.31 -7.35 -49.04
CA VAL A 20 -19.62 -6.46 -48.08
C VAL A 20 -20.65 -5.48 -47.46
N ILE A 21 -21.53 -4.90 -48.24
CA ILE A 21 -22.60 -4.02 -47.72
C ILE A 21 -23.51 -4.79 -46.76
N LEU A 22 -23.93 -6.01 -47.12
CA LEU A 22 -24.78 -6.84 -46.26
C LEU A 22 -24.05 -7.22 -44.95
N LEU A 23 -22.74 -7.52 -45.03
CA LEU A 23 -21.92 -7.81 -43.85
C LEU A 23 -21.82 -6.58 -42.94
N VAL A 24 -21.59 -5.39 -43.52
CA VAL A 24 -21.53 -4.12 -42.75
C VAL A 24 -22.88 -3.81 -42.12
N LEU A 25 -23.99 -4.01 -42.82
CA LEU A 25 -25.34 -3.82 -42.28
C LEU A 25 -25.66 -4.82 -41.18
N ALA A 26 -25.27 -6.09 -41.35
CA ALA A 26 -25.43 -7.11 -40.32
C ALA A 26 -24.58 -6.79 -39.05
N LEU A 27 -23.37 -6.35 -39.24
CA LEU A 27 -22.48 -5.92 -38.13
C LEU A 27 -23.04 -4.67 -37.43
N ALA A 28 -23.51 -3.69 -38.20
CA ALA A 28 -24.15 -2.50 -37.65
C ALA A 28 -25.45 -2.88 -36.88
N GLY A 29 -26.27 -3.78 -37.46
CA GLY A 29 -27.44 -4.31 -36.77
C GLY A 29 -27.09 -5.02 -35.46
N ALA A 30 -26.04 -5.83 -35.45
CA ALA A 30 -25.58 -6.51 -34.24
C ALA A 30 -25.06 -5.52 -33.17
N LEU A 31 -24.40 -4.45 -33.57
CA LEU A 31 -23.79 -3.49 -32.62
C LEU A 31 -24.78 -2.44 -32.12
N PHE A 32 -25.66 -1.93 -32.98
CA PHE A 32 -26.46 -0.73 -32.69
C PHE A 32 -27.94 -1.02 -32.39
N THR A 33 -28.34 -2.28 -32.30
CA THR A 33 -29.75 -2.62 -32.03
C THR A 33 -29.89 -3.56 -30.83
N ASN A 34 -31.09 -3.50 -30.22
CA ASN A 34 -31.44 -4.41 -29.12
C ASN A 34 -31.48 -5.90 -29.58
N PRO A 35 -32.09 -6.26 -30.74
CA PRO A 35 -31.99 -7.63 -31.24
C PRO A 35 -30.53 -8.12 -31.43
N GLY A 36 -29.63 -7.23 -31.86
CA GLY A 36 -28.22 -7.54 -32.01
C GLY A 36 -27.56 -7.90 -30.69
N LEU A 37 -27.85 -7.19 -29.62
CA LEU A 37 -27.40 -7.53 -28.27
C LEU A 37 -27.80 -8.96 -27.87
N HIS A 38 -29.06 -9.35 -28.14
CA HIS A 38 -29.58 -10.69 -27.84
C HIS A 38 -28.87 -11.78 -28.65
N VAL A 39 -28.56 -11.51 -29.94
CA VAL A 39 -27.80 -12.45 -30.78
C VAL A 39 -26.38 -12.66 -30.23
N VAL A 40 -25.70 -11.60 -29.78
CA VAL A 40 -24.36 -11.71 -29.20
C VAL A 40 -24.42 -12.46 -27.87
N LEU A 41 -25.42 -12.18 -27.02
CA LEU A 41 -25.59 -12.91 -25.75
C LEU A 41 -25.91 -14.39 -26.00
N TRP A 42 -26.74 -14.71 -27.00
CA TRP A 42 -27.00 -16.09 -27.39
C TRP A 42 -25.70 -16.80 -27.81
N GLY A 43 -24.85 -16.13 -28.61
CA GLY A 43 -23.53 -16.65 -28.99
C GLY A 43 -22.62 -16.86 -27.78
N ALA A 44 -22.59 -15.92 -26.84
CA ALA A 44 -21.83 -16.03 -25.62
C ALA A 44 -22.30 -17.21 -24.74
N GLN A 45 -23.61 -17.43 -24.63
CA GLN A 45 -24.19 -18.57 -23.90
C GLN A 45 -23.91 -19.91 -24.58
N GLN A 46 -23.75 -19.94 -25.91
CA GLN A 46 -23.31 -21.14 -26.61
C GLN A 46 -21.83 -21.48 -26.32
N ALA A 47 -21.00 -20.46 -26.22
CA ALA A 47 -19.58 -20.63 -25.90
C ALA A 47 -19.36 -20.93 -24.39
N LEU A 48 -20.19 -20.37 -23.53
CA LEU A 48 -20.18 -20.54 -22.07
C LEU A 48 -21.57 -20.98 -21.59
N PRO A 49 -21.89 -22.28 -21.63
CA PRO A 49 -23.23 -22.81 -21.28
C PRO A 49 -23.66 -22.51 -19.84
N GLN A 50 -22.72 -22.27 -18.97
CA GLN A 50 -22.94 -21.93 -17.56
C GLN A 50 -23.35 -20.47 -17.36
N LEU A 51 -23.16 -19.61 -18.38
CA LEU A 51 -23.53 -18.19 -18.31
C LEU A 51 -25.05 -18.03 -18.49
N LYS A 52 -25.70 -17.45 -17.50
CA LYS A 52 -27.12 -17.10 -17.53
C LYS A 52 -27.28 -15.60 -17.39
N VAL A 53 -28.17 -15.00 -18.20
CA VAL A 53 -28.54 -13.60 -18.16
C VAL A 53 -30.06 -13.52 -18.15
N GLU A 54 -30.66 -12.92 -17.14
CA GLU A 54 -32.12 -12.86 -17.01
C GLU A 54 -32.72 -11.81 -17.93
N GLN A 55 -32.14 -10.62 -17.99
CA GLN A 55 -32.60 -9.53 -18.83
C GLN A 55 -31.43 -8.78 -19.48
N ALA A 56 -31.62 -8.39 -20.72
CA ALA A 56 -30.70 -7.56 -21.48
C ALA A 56 -31.47 -6.44 -22.18
N GLN A 57 -31.00 -5.22 -22.04
CA GLN A 57 -31.66 -4.03 -22.61
C GLN A 57 -30.61 -3.10 -23.23
N GLY A 58 -31.00 -2.41 -24.32
CA GLY A 58 -30.16 -1.49 -25.05
C GLY A 58 -29.48 -2.12 -26.26
N ALA A 59 -28.34 -1.62 -26.65
CA ALA A 59 -27.54 -2.13 -27.74
C ALA A 59 -26.07 -2.18 -27.27
N LEU A 60 -25.25 -3.07 -27.83
CA LEU A 60 -23.84 -3.15 -27.50
C LEU A 60 -23.15 -1.78 -27.59
N PHE A 61 -23.67 -0.97 -28.50
CA PHE A 61 -23.23 0.38 -28.75
C PHE A 61 -24.41 1.33 -28.96
N PRO A 62 -24.52 2.48 -28.27
CA PRO A 62 -23.56 3.08 -27.33
C PRO A 62 -23.74 2.61 -25.88
N ARG A 63 -24.85 1.98 -25.50
CA ARG A 63 -25.14 1.58 -24.11
C ARG A 63 -25.97 0.31 -24.04
N PHE A 64 -25.60 -0.58 -23.15
CA PHE A 64 -26.42 -1.72 -22.74
C PHE A 64 -26.43 -1.91 -21.23
N THR A 65 -27.44 -2.63 -20.78
CA THR A 65 -27.61 -3.04 -19.39
C THR A 65 -27.98 -4.51 -19.33
N LEU A 66 -27.30 -5.29 -18.53
CA LEU A 66 -27.63 -6.69 -18.22
C LEU A 66 -28.10 -6.76 -16.76
N GLN A 67 -29.09 -7.63 -16.50
CA GLN A 67 -29.57 -7.90 -15.15
C GLN A 67 -29.59 -9.40 -14.91
N GLY A 68 -29.27 -9.81 -13.67
CA GLY A 68 -29.25 -11.20 -13.27
C GLY A 68 -28.21 -12.02 -14.03
N VAL A 69 -27.00 -11.53 -14.14
CA VAL A 69 -25.89 -12.28 -14.75
C VAL A 69 -25.36 -13.27 -13.72
N ASN A 70 -25.38 -14.56 -14.07
CA ASN A 70 -24.91 -15.64 -13.21
C ASN A 70 -23.99 -16.56 -14.03
N TYR A 71 -22.88 -16.94 -13.43
CA TYR A 71 -21.93 -17.91 -13.95
C TYR A 71 -21.49 -18.84 -12.84
N ALA A 72 -21.51 -20.13 -13.08
CA ALA A 72 -21.06 -21.12 -12.11
C ALA A 72 -20.27 -22.20 -12.83
N ASP A 73 -19.04 -22.40 -12.43
CA ASP A 73 -18.14 -23.43 -12.94
C ASP A 73 -17.83 -24.42 -11.83
N SER A 74 -18.31 -25.65 -12.00
CA SER A 74 -18.11 -26.72 -11.03
C SER A 74 -16.70 -27.33 -11.05
N GLU A 75 -15.96 -27.19 -12.16
CA GLU A 75 -14.60 -27.70 -12.26
C GLU A 75 -13.62 -26.78 -11.52
N LEU A 76 -13.88 -25.46 -11.60
CA LEU A 76 -13.09 -24.45 -10.91
C LEU A 76 -13.62 -24.10 -9.50
N ASN A 77 -14.75 -24.70 -9.06
CA ASN A 77 -15.46 -24.30 -7.86
C ASN A 77 -15.75 -22.78 -7.79
N LEU A 78 -15.96 -22.17 -8.96
CA LEU A 78 -16.17 -20.73 -9.11
C LEU A 78 -17.64 -20.42 -9.25
N SER A 79 -18.16 -19.53 -8.43
CA SER A 79 -19.46 -18.91 -8.65
C SER A 79 -19.35 -17.39 -8.72
N PHE A 80 -19.98 -16.81 -9.73
CA PHE A 80 -19.98 -15.37 -9.97
C PHE A 80 -21.39 -14.91 -10.30
N SER A 81 -21.85 -13.88 -9.63
CA SER A 81 -23.15 -13.26 -9.91
C SER A 81 -23.08 -11.75 -9.90
N VAL A 82 -23.86 -11.11 -10.77
CA VAL A 82 -24.02 -9.65 -10.86
C VAL A 82 -25.49 -9.31 -10.99
N GLN A 83 -26.02 -8.51 -10.08
CA GLN A 83 -27.42 -8.08 -10.16
C GLN A 83 -27.65 -7.15 -11.35
N LYS A 84 -26.75 -6.20 -11.55
CA LYS A 84 -26.84 -5.25 -12.68
C LYS A 84 -25.46 -4.87 -13.17
N LEU A 85 -25.26 -4.97 -14.48
CA LEU A 85 -24.09 -4.49 -15.21
C LEU A 85 -24.55 -3.47 -16.26
N SER A 86 -23.93 -2.31 -16.32
CA SER A 86 -24.19 -1.26 -17.29
C SER A 86 -22.89 -0.81 -17.94
N LEU A 87 -22.84 -0.80 -19.25
CA LEU A 87 -21.68 -0.31 -20.02
C LEU A 87 -22.15 0.76 -21.01
N ALA A 88 -21.50 1.91 -21.01
CA ALA A 88 -21.70 2.97 -21.98
C ALA A 88 -20.39 3.36 -22.66
N ILE A 89 -20.37 3.32 -23.98
CA ILE A 89 -19.21 3.61 -24.84
C ILE A 89 -19.46 4.91 -25.59
N ASN A 90 -18.44 5.76 -25.72
CA ASN A 90 -18.56 7.01 -26.47
C ASN A 90 -18.43 6.77 -27.97
N PRO A 91 -19.48 7.05 -28.77
CA PRO A 91 -19.43 6.85 -30.22
C PRO A 91 -18.39 7.73 -30.93
N ASN A 92 -18.12 8.92 -30.44
CA ASN A 92 -17.20 9.85 -31.08
C ASN A 92 -15.75 9.34 -31.08
N CYS A 93 -15.39 8.48 -30.13
CA CYS A 93 -14.05 7.88 -30.05
C CYS A 93 -13.78 6.81 -31.13
N LEU A 94 -14.81 6.32 -31.81
CA LEU A 94 -14.62 5.40 -32.96
C LEU A 94 -13.94 6.06 -34.16
N LEU A 95 -14.04 7.39 -34.26
CA LEU A 95 -13.39 8.17 -35.32
C LEU A 95 -11.93 8.54 -34.97
N GLU A 96 -11.56 8.41 -33.70
CA GLU A 96 -10.20 8.56 -33.19
C GLU A 96 -9.68 7.18 -32.79
N PRO A 97 -8.39 6.88 -32.97
CA PRO A 97 -7.84 5.60 -32.52
C PRO A 97 -7.73 5.59 -30.99
N SER A 98 -8.88 5.54 -30.29
CA SER A 98 -8.98 5.58 -28.84
C SER A 98 -10.15 4.73 -28.32
N ILE A 99 -9.97 4.12 -27.14
CA ILE A 99 -11.04 3.38 -26.45
C ILE A 99 -11.63 4.30 -25.38
N CYS A 100 -12.91 4.68 -25.53
CA CYS A 100 -13.56 5.57 -24.58
C CYS A 100 -14.80 4.88 -23.99
N ILE A 101 -14.66 4.46 -22.74
CA ILE A 101 -15.75 3.95 -21.92
C ILE A 101 -16.27 5.12 -21.10
N ASN A 102 -17.49 5.58 -21.39
CA ASN A 102 -18.10 6.67 -20.64
C ASN A 102 -18.45 6.25 -19.21
N GLU A 103 -19.01 5.04 -19.09
CA GLU A 103 -19.48 4.51 -17.82
C GLU A 103 -19.39 2.98 -17.84
N LEU A 104 -18.81 2.42 -16.78
CA LEU A 104 -18.90 1.01 -16.42
C LEU A 104 -19.44 0.93 -15.00
N ALA A 105 -20.67 0.43 -14.86
CA ALA A 105 -21.31 0.30 -13.56
C ALA A 105 -21.69 -1.15 -13.29
N LEU A 106 -21.31 -1.66 -12.13
CA LEU A 106 -21.69 -2.97 -11.60
C LEU A 106 -22.33 -2.81 -10.24
N SER A 107 -23.38 -3.54 -9.98
CA SER A 107 -24.01 -3.59 -8.66
C SER A 107 -24.41 -5.00 -8.25
N GLY A 108 -24.28 -5.29 -6.95
CA GLY A 108 -24.61 -6.59 -6.38
C GLY A 108 -23.73 -7.70 -6.94
N VAL A 109 -22.42 -7.49 -6.98
CA VAL A 109 -21.45 -8.50 -7.44
C VAL A 109 -21.11 -9.43 -6.29
N LYS A 110 -21.24 -10.72 -6.52
CA LYS A 110 -20.80 -11.78 -5.62
C LYS A 110 -19.87 -12.72 -6.36
N LEU A 111 -18.69 -12.93 -5.81
CA LEU A 111 -17.70 -13.89 -6.31
C LEU A 111 -17.37 -14.84 -5.17
N ASP A 112 -17.47 -16.12 -5.41
CA ASP A 112 -17.07 -17.18 -4.49
C ASP A 112 -16.11 -18.14 -5.18
N LEU A 113 -14.89 -18.21 -4.67
CA LEU A 113 -13.81 -19.09 -5.11
C LEU A 113 -13.17 -19.73 -3.87
N PRO A 114 -13.75 -20.81 -3.31
CA PRO A 114 -13.31 -21.40 -2.07
C PRO A 114 -11.96 -22.14 -2.15
N SER A 115 -11.60 -22.63 -3.32
CA SER A 115 -10.34 -23.37 -3.56
C SER A 115 -9.82 -23.09 -4.96
N LEU A 116 -8.49 -23.11 -5.12
CA LEU A 116 -7.90 -23.20 -6.45
C LEU A 116 -8.00 -24.66 -6.93
N ALA A 117 -8.30 -24.87 -8.21
CA ALA A 117 -8.10 -26.15 -8.82
C ALA A 117 -6.61 -26.54 -8.69
N GLU A 118 -6.33 -27.80 -8.34
CA GLU A 118 -4.94 -28.29 -8.30
C GLU A 118 -4.29 -28.08 -9.67
N SER A 119 -3.49 -27.05 -9.79
CA SER A 119 -2.65 -26.84 -10.96
C SER A 119 -1.40 -27.70 -10.80
N GLU A 120 -1.04 -28.44 -11.82
CA GLU A 120 0.28 -29.05 -11.88
C GLU A 120 1.34 -27.96 -11.61
N PRO A 121 2.40 -28.24 -10.83
CA PRO A 121 3.44 -27.26 -10.56
C PRO A 121 3.99 -26.74 -11.88
N ALA A 122 3.89 -25.44 -12.08
CA ALA A 122 4.47 -24.79 -13.25
C ALA A 122 5.98 -25.11 -13.28
N PRO A 123 6.55 -25.44 -14.44
CA PRO A 123 7.99 -25.56 -14.55
C PRO A 123 8.64 -24.25 -14.11
N ASP A 124 9.76 -24.36 -13.39
CA ASP A 124 10.54 -23.22 -12.90
C ASP A 124 10.68 -22.19 -14.02
N GLU A 125 10.05 -21.03 -13.84
CA GLU A 125 10.20 -19.92 -14.79
C GLU A 125 11.65 -19.45 -14.71
N PRO A 126 12.33 -19.29 -15.85
CA PRO A 126 13.65 -18.68 -15.87
C PRO A 126 13.55 -17.25 -15.33
N ASP A 127 14.59 -16.80 -14.62
CA ASP A 127 14.74 -15.47 -14.06
C ASP A 127 14.05 -14.41 -14.92
N SER A 128 13.01 -13.79 -14.37
CA SER A 128 12.19 -12.81 -15.09
C SER A 128 13.08 -11.63 -15.50
N GLU A 129 13.25 -11.44 -16.80
CA GLU A 129 13.87 -10.24 -17.35
C GLU A 129 13.15 -9.00 -16.80
N PRO A 130 13.89 -7.91 -16.48
CA PRO A 130 13.26 -6.70 -15.97
C PRO A 130 12.16 -6.23 -16.93
N LEU A 131 10.97 -5.99 -16.40
CA LEU A 131 9.82 -5.51 -17.16
C LEU A 131 10.20 -4.20 -17.86
N GLY A 132 10.26 -4.23 -19.19
CA GLY A 132 10.44 -3.02 -20.01
C GLY A 132 9.24 -2.07 -19.86
N ASP A 133 9.36 -0.87 -20.44
CA ASP A 133 8.30 0.16 -20.38
C ASP A 133 6.92 -0.40 -20.77
N ILE A 134 5.99 -0.32 -19.83
CA ILE A 134 4.58 -0.71 -20.06
C ILE A 134 3.89 0.47 -20.74
N SER A 135 3.43 0.25 -21.98
CA SER A 135 2.74 1.30 -22.73
C SER A 135 1.57 0.75 -23.51
N THR A 136 0.51 1.57 -23.64
CA THR A 136 -0.60 1.26 -24.55
C THR A 136 -0.45 1.96 -25.88
N PRO A 137 -0.55 1.25 -27.01
CA PRO A 137 -0.50 1.85 -28.34
C PRO A 137 -1.74 2.71 -28.64
N ILE A 138 -2.86 2.45 -27.96
CA ILE A 138 -4.13 3.14 -28.16
C ILE A 138 -4.55 3.78 -26.85
N PRO A 139 -4.85 5.09 -26.79
CA PRO A 139 -5.37 5.74 -25.60
C PRO A 139 -6.65 5.10 -25.11
N ILE A 140 -6.70 4.83 -23.79
CA ILE A 140 -7.88 4.28 -23.10
C ILE A 140 -8.38 5.34 -22.14
N ARG A 141 -9.67 5.66 -22.19
CA ARG A 141 -10.33 6.60 -21.29
C ARG A 141 -11.53 5.94 -20.62
N LEU A 142 -11.54 5.91 -19.32
CA LEU A 142 -12.64 5.46 -18.48
C LEU A 142 -13.24 6.69 -17.80
N GLY A 143 -14.38 7.15 -18.26
CA GLY A 143 -15.06 8.34 -17.73
C GLY A 143 -15.57 8.12 -16.31
N GLN A 144 -16.17 6.96 -16.06
CA GLN A 144 -16.65 6.55 -14.74
C GLN A 144 -16.63 5.03 -14.61
N LEU A 145 -16.02 4.53 -13.55
CA LEU A 145 -16.24 3.20 -12.99
C LEU A 145 -17.07 3.36 -11.73
N ALA A 146 -18.16 2.62 -11.60
CA ALA A 146 -18.99 2.59 -10.40
C ALA A 146 -19.26 1.14 -10.00
N LEU A 147 -18.75 0.74 -8.84
CA LEU A 147 -18.97 -0.58 -8.27
C LEU A 147 -19.77 -0.39 -6.97
N GLN A 148 -20.92 -1.08 -6.86
CA GLN A 148 -21.79 -0.98 -5.70
C GLN A 148 -22.11 -2.38 -5.15
N ASP A 149 -22.09 -2.52 -3.83
CA ASP A 149 -22.44 -3.76 -3.13
C ASP A 149 -21.67 -4.97 -3.67
N ILE A 150 -20.35 -4.95 -3.48
CA ILE A 150 -19.43 -5.99 -3.94
C ILE A 150 -19.07 -6.90 -2.77
N GLU A 151 -19.17 -8.20 -2.98
CA GLU A 151 -18.78 -9.25 -2.03
C GLU A 151 -17.89 -10.27 -2.76
N LEU A 152 -16.66 -10.44 -2.30
CA LEU A 152 -15.68 -11.38 -2.83
C LEU A 152 -15.27 -12.34 -1.72
N ASN A 153 -15.37 -13.63 -1.97
CA ASN A 153 -14.83 -14.69 -1.12
C ASN A 153 -13.81 -15.48 -1.94
N ILE A 154 -12.54 -15.30 -1.63
CA ILE A 154 -11.43 -15.90 -2.37
C ILE A 154 -10.55 -16.64 -1.38
N LEU A 155 -10.52 -17.98 -1.47
CA LEU A 155 -9.71 -18.85 -0.61
C LEU A 155 -9.95 -18.58 0.89
N GLY A 156 -11.20 -18.34 1.27
CA GLY A 156 -11.59 -18.05 2.65
C GLY A 156 -11.40 -16.57 3.05
N ASN A 157 -10.67 -15.77 2.27
CA ASN A 157 -10.57 -14.33 2.49
C ASN A 157 -11.84 -13.65 1.98
N ARG A 158 -12.47 -12.84 2.82
CA ARG A 158 -13.67 -12.08 2.45
C ARG A 158 -13.34 -10.61 2.32
N VAL A 159 -13.67 -10.06 1.15
CA VAL A 159 -13.55 -8.64 0.86
C VAL A 159 -14.93 -8.13 0.43
N ALA A 160 -15.44 -7.14 1.11
CA ALA A 160 -16.71 -6.52 0.74
C ALA A 160 -16.59 -5.00 0.79
N TRP A 161 -17.35 -4.30 -0.06
CA TRP A 161 -17.47 -2.83 0.01
C TRP A 161 -18.82 -2.35 -0.53
N GLN A 162 -19.23 -1.20 -0.05
CA GLN A 162 -20.51 -0.61 -0.45
C GLN A 162 -20.41 0.14 -1.78
N GLN A 163 -19.36 0.93 -1.95
CA GLN A 163 -19.20 1.77 -3.14
C GLN A 163 -17.74 2.00 -3.48
N LEU A 164 -17.42 1.88 -4.76
CA LEU A 164 -16.17 2.36 -5.35
C LEU A 164 -16.52 3.16 -6.60
N THR A 165 -16.08 4.40 -6.68
CA THR A 165 -16.16 5.22 -7.88
C THR A 165 -14.80 5.74 -8.27
N THR A 166 -14.46 5.69 -9.55
CA THR A 166 -13.21 6.22 -10.08
C THR A 166 -13.33 6.59 -11.55
N ARG A 167 -12.34 7.30 -12.05
CA ARG A 167 -12.11 7.56 -13.46
C ARG A 167 -10.63 7.37 -13.76
N ALA A 168 -10.31 6.91 -14.97
CA ALA A 168 -8.93 6.66 -15.35
C ALA A 168 -8.68 7.00 -16.82
N SER A 169 -7.45 7.31 -17.13
CA SER A 169 -6.97 7.44 -18.51
C SER A 169 -5.58 6.86 -18.62
N TRP A 170 -5.33 6.10 -19.69
CA TRP A 170 -4.04 5.52 -20.00
C TRP A 170 -3.63 5.88 -21.43
N GLN A 171 -2.50 6.53 -21.57
CA GLN A 171 -1.97 6.98 -22.86
C GLN A 171 -0.45 6.80 -22.90
N GLY A 172 0.01 5.98 -23.82
CA GLY A 172 1.41 5.58 -23.87
C GLY A 172 1.81 4.92 -22.55
N ASN A 173 2.85 5.39 -21.89
CA ASN A 173 3.28 4.93 -20.58
C ASN A 173 2.69 5.73 -19.40
N ARG A 174 1.71 6.62 -19.63
CA ARG A 174 1.11 7.44 -18.57
C ARG A 174 -0.27 6.93 -18.19
N LEU A 175 -0.40 6.45 -16.95
CA LEU A 175 -1.65 6.08 -16.31
C LEU A 175 -2.06 7.18 -15.32
N ARG A 176 -3.18 7.82 -15.55
CA ARG A 176 -3.77 8.79 -14.62
C ARG A 176 -5.04 8.21 -14.02
N ILE A 177 -5.05 8.08 -12.71
CA ILE A 177 -6.22 7.71 -11.91
C ILE A 177 -6.76 9.01 -11.32
N GLY A 178 -7.99 9.36 -11.65
CA GLY A 178 -8.64 10.59 -11.19
C GLY A 178 -9.10 10.48 -9.74
N GLN A 179 -10.09 11.28 -9.39
CA GLN A 179 -10.69 11.17 -8.06
C GLN A 179 -11.32 9.79 -7.91
N THR A 180 -10.91 9.08 -6.85
CA THR A 180 -11.38 7.75 -6.49
C THR A 180 -11.97 7.82 -5.09
N GLU A 181 -13.19 7.34 -4.92
CA GLU A 181 -13.87 7.24 -3.63
C GLU A 181 -14.21 5.78 -3.38
N TRP A 182 -13.75 5.23 -2.26
CA TRP A 182 -14.00 3.86 -1.85
C TRP A 182 -14.57 3.84 -0.43
N GLN A 183 -15.76 3.30 -0.27
CA GLN A 183 -16.50 3.38 0.98
C GLN A 183 -17.01 2.04 1.47
N GLY A 184 -17.02 1.88 2.80
CA GLY A 184 -17.62 0.74 3.50
C GLY A 184 -16.86 -0.56 3.29
N ILE A 185 -15.52 -0.51 3.27
CA ILE A 185 -14.67 -1.66 3.03
C ILE A 185 -14.60 -2.53 4.27
N ARG A 186 -14.84 -3.82 4.10
CA ARG A 186 -14.67 -4.85 5.13
C ARG A 186 -13.77 -5.94 4.60
N LEU A 187 -12.71 -6.23 5.33
CA LEU A 187 -11.73 -7.27 5.01
C LEU A 187 -11.68 -8.25 6.18
N ALA A 188 -11.96 -9.51 5.91
CA ALA A 188 -11.74 -10.61 6.84
C ALA A 188 -10.78 -11.60 6.16
N LEU A 189 -9.64 -11.81 6.78
CA LEU A 189 -8.64 -12.76 6.31
C LEU A 189 -8.99 -14.15 6.84
N ALA A 190 -8.75 -15.17 6.02
CA ALA A 190 -8.83 -16.56 6.47
C ALA A 190 -7.79 -16.76 7.58
N GLU A 191 -8.17 -17.48 8.64
CA GLU A 191 -7.19 -17.94 9.62
C GLU A 191 -6.21 -18.85 8.86
N SER A 192 -4.99 -18.42 8.70
CA SER A 192 -3.90 -19.32 8.28
C SER A 192 -3.78 -20.36 9.40
N GLU A 193 -4.09 -21.62 9.12
CA GLU A 193 -3.57 -22.69 9.96
C GLU A 193 -2.06 -22.43 10.02
N ALA A 194 -1.58 -22.18 11.23
CA ALA A 194 -0.19 -21.84 11.49
C ALA A 194 0.70 -22.86 10.77
N SER A 195 1.07 -22.55 9.54
CA SER A 195 2.16 -23.24 8.88
C SER A 195 3.35 -23.04 9.78
N THR A 196 3.79 -24.16 10.37
CA THR A 196 5.07 -24.42 11.01
C THR A 196 5.96 -23.17 11.04
N GLU A 197 6.37 -22.79 12.27
CA GLU A 197 7.33 -21.70 12.52
C GLU A 197 8.24 -21.46 11.31
N PRO A 198 8.39 -20.22 10.84
CA PRO A 198 9.40 -19.95 9.85
C PRO A 198 10.68 -20.53 10.43
N GLU A 199 11.17 -21.60 9.79
CA GLU A 199 12.48 -22.17 10.04
C GLU A 199 13.39 -20.97 10.14
N ALA A 200 13.83 -20.69 11.36
CA ALA A 200 14.63 -19.51 11.66
C ALA A 200 15.71 -19.49 10.63
N ALA A 201 15.64 -18.54 9.71
CA ALA A 201 16.67 -18.35 8.69
C ALA A 201 17.98 -18.44 9.49
N GLN A 202 18.71 -19.52 9.27
CA GLN A 202 19.99 -19.73 9.92
C GLN A 202 20.75 -18.45 9.65
N ALA A 203 20.89 -17.63 10.71
CA ALA A 203 21.71 -16.46 10.66
C ALA A 203 23.06 -16.93 10.11
N ALA A 204 23.29 -16.64 8.84
CA ALA A 204 24.59 -16.87 8.25
C ALA A 204 25.56 -16.09 9.11
N THR A 205 26.36 -16.79 9.87
CA THR A 205 27.52 -16.24 10.56
C THR A 205 28.52 -15.86 9.46
N SER A 206 28.26 -14.76 8.77
CA SER A 206 29.23 -14.13 7.89
C SER A 206 30.05 -13.16 8.72
N ASP A 207 31.30 -13.53 8.94
CA ASP A 207 32.35 -12.79 9.66
C ASP A 207 32.79 -11.50 8.92
N SER A 208 32.02 -11.00 7.98
CA SER A 208 32.15 -9.70 7.34
C SER A 208 30.80 -9.31 6.75
N ALA A 209 30.08 -8.41 7.41
CA ALA A 209 28.91 -7.79 6.82
C ALA A 209 29.38 -6.97 5.60
N GLU A 210 28.90 -7.31 4.41
CA GLU A 210 29.15 -6.50 3.22
C GLU A 210 28.19 -5.29 3.23
N PRO A 211 28.62 -4.14 2.72
CA PRO A 211 27.75 -2.99 2.57
C PRO A 211 26.47 -3.36 1.82
N LEU A 212 25.32 -2.89 2.29
CA LEU A 212 24.03 -3.16 1.66
C LEU A 212 23.99 -2.54 0.26
N GLN A 213 23.88 -3.38 -0.78
CA GLN A 213 23.69 -2.92 -2.14
C GLN A 213 22.18 -2.81 -2.43
N LEU A 214 21.73 -1.60 -2.73
CA LEU A 214 20.34 -1.35 -3.09
C LEU A 214 20.09 -1.71 -4.56
N PRO A 215 18.97 -2.36 -4.90
CA PRO A 215 18.59 -2.58 -6.28
C PRO A 215 18.24 -1.25 -6.96
N ASP A 216 18.52 -1.14 -8.26
CA ASP A 216 18.01 -0.02 -9.06
C ASP A 216 16.56 -0.33 -9.47
N VAL A 217 15.59 0.29 -8.79
CA VAL A 217 14.16 0.02 -9.01
C VAL A 217 13.61 0.98 -10.06
N MET A 218 13.30 0.45 -11.25
CA MET A 218 12.67 1.21 -12.32
C MET A 218 11.18 0.93 -12.39
N ILE A 219 10.37 1.97 -12.25
CA ILE A 219 8.90 1.91 -12.40
C ILE A 219 8.57 2.06 -13.89
N PRO A 220 8.07 0.99 -14.56
CA PRO A 220 7.90 0.98 -16.01
C PRO A 220 6.71 1.81 -16.51
N LEU A 221 5.99 2.46 -15.61
CA LEU A 221 4.76 3.21 -15.88
C LEU A 221 4.77 4.52 -15.11
N HIS A 222 4.43 5.63 -15.79
CA HIS A 222 4.17 6.90 -15.10
C HIS A 222 2.75 6.88 -14.53
N ILE A 223 2.64 6.76 -13.21
CA ILE A 223 1.38 6.69 -12.48
C ILE A 223 1.12 8.05 -11.81
N GLU A 224 -0.06 8.60 -12.03
CA GLU A 224 -0.56 9.80 -11.35
C GLU A 224 -1.86 9.46 -10.64
N LEU A 225 -1.87 9.51 -9.32
CA LEU A 225 -3.04 9.33 -8.47
C LEU A 225 -3.48 10.70 -7.98
N ALA A 226 -4.52 11.26 -8.61
CA ALA A 226 -4.93 12.63 -8.33
C ALA A 226 -5.54 12.78 -6.93
N ARG A 227 -6.39 11.85 -6.52
CA ARG A 227 -6.94 11.73 -5.17
C ARG A 227 -7.59 10.37 -4.97
N PHE A 228 -7.22 9.69 -3.92
CA PHE A 228 -7.77 8.39 -3.53
C PHE A 228 -8.29 8.51 -2.10
N ASP A 229 -9.61 8.50 -1.95
CA ASP A 229 -10.31 8.61 -0.67
C ASP A 229 -10.88 7.24 -0.27
N ILE A 230 -10.50 6.73 0.89
CA ILE A 230 -11.12 5.59 1.55
C ILE A 230 -11.90 6.10 2.74
N ARG A 231 -13.12 5.61 2.93
CA ARG A 231 -13.96 5.87 4.10
C ARG A 231 -14.52 4.58 4.68
N ASP A 232 -14.57 4.51 5.99
CA ASP A 232 -15.16 3.37 6.71
C ASP A 232 -14.50 2.03 6.31
N PHE A 233 -13.18 1.96 6.42
CA PHE A 233 -12.43 0.71 6.27
C PHE A 233 -12.39 -0.04 7.60
N ARG A 234 -12.60 -1.36 7.54
CA ARG A 234 -12.50 -2.25 8.69
C ARG A 234 -11.80 -3.55 8.31
N LEU A 235 -10.71 -3.86 8.99
CA LEU A 235 -10.09 -5.18 8.99
C LEU A 235 -10.63 -5.97 10.19
N GLU A 236 -11.31 -7.06 9.89
CA GLU A 236 -11.92 -7.94 10.90
C GLU A 236 -10.88 -8.94 11.40
N GLN A 237 -10.48 -8.80 12.65
CA GLN A 237 -9.58 -9.67 13.39
C GLN A 237 -9.95 -9.58 14.87
N GLU A 238 -9.25 -10.30 15.80
CA GLU A 238 -9.56 -10.28 17.24
C GLU A 238 -9.74 -8.85 17.78
N THR A 239 -8.82 -7.94 17.44
CA THR A 239 -8.96 -6.49 17.68
C THR A 239 -9.08 -5.80 16.34
N PRO A 240 -10.28 -5.36 15.91
CA PRO A 240 -10.49 -4.84 14.58
C PRO A 240 -9.71 -3.53 14.38
N ILE A 241 -9.05 -3.41 13.22
CA ILE A 241 -8.44 -2.15 12.78
C ILE A 241 -9.50 -1.35 12.01
N ILE A 242 -9.75 -0.13 12.48
CA ILE A 242 -10.75 0.78 11.90
C ILE A 242 -10.04 2.01 11.35
N VAL A 243 -10.25 2.29 10.06
CA VAL A 243 -9.83 3.57 9.45
C VAL A 243 -11.08 4.33 9.05
N ASN A 244 -11.30 5.46 9.71
CA ASN A 244 -12.44 6.31 9.42
C ASN A 244 -12.29 7.00 8.07
N HIS A 245 -11.09 7.49 7.78
CA HIS A 245 -10.76 8.17 6.54
C HIS A 245 -9.28 8.01 6.21
N LEU A 246 -8.99 7.75 4.93
CA LEU A 246 -7.66 7.83 4.35
C LEU A 246 -7.77 8.55 3.02
N ALA A 247 -6.99 9.60 2.83
CA ALA A 247 -6.86 10.30 1.56
C ALA A 247 -5.41 10.30 1.11
N LEU A 248 -5.17 9.95 -0.16
CA LEU A 248 -3.84 9.83 -0.74
C LEU A 248 -3.77 10.56 -2.09
N GLN A 249 -2.70 11.33 -2.28
CA GLN A 249 -2.28 11.89 -3.57
C GLN A 249 -0.83 11.50 -3.81
N ALA A 250 -0.55 10.86 -4.94
CA ALA A 250 0.77 10.33 -5.21
C ALA A 250 1.11 10.31 -6.70
N THR A 251 2.39 10.34 -7.01
CA THR A 251 2.92 10.10 -8.36
C THR A 251 4.08 9.13 -8.28
N ALA A 252 4.24 8.31 -9.32
CA ALA A 252 5.37 7.41 -9.43
C ALA A 252 5.79 7.32 -10.90
N ALA A 253 7.07 7.47 -11.20
CA ALA A 253 7.61 7.40 -12.55
C ALA A 253 9.11 7.11 -12.54
N GLN A 254 9.57 6.20 -13.36
CA GLN A 254 10.98 5.83 -13.44
C GLN A 254 11.54 5.42 -12.08
N HIS A 255 12.35 6.25 -11.45
CA HIS A 255 12.90 6.00 -10.12
C HIS A 255 12.23 6.84 -9.02
N ASP A 256 11.38 7.81 -9.40
CA ASP A 256 10.82 8.78 -8.48
C ASP A 256 9.44 8.36 -7.98
N VAL A 257 9.25 8.42 -6.66
CA VAL A 257 7.98 8.24 -5.97
C VAL A 257 7.71 9.48 -5.11
N SER A 258 6.54 10.07 -5.25
CA SER A 258 6.14 11.23 -4.47
C SER A 258 4.73 11.04 -3.91
N ILE A 259 4.60 11.16 -2.60
CA ILE A 259 3.33 11.28 -1.88
C ILE A 259 3.17 12.75 -1.51
N SER A 260 2.39 13.48 -2.29
CA SER A 260 2.17 14.91 -2.05
C SER A 260 1.27 15.16 -0.84
N SER A 261 0.38 14.23 -0.51
CA SER A 261 -0.44 14.25 0.69
C SER A 261 -0.95 12.85 0.99
N LEU A 262 -0.77 12.41 2.23
CA LEU A 262 -1.50 11.29 2.83
C LEU A 262 -2.11 11.80 4.13
N GLU A 263 -3.41 11.66 4.26
CA GLU A 263 -4.18 11.97 5.46
C GLU A 263 -4.81 10.67 5.96
N LEU A 264 -4.60 10.36 7.22
CA LEU A 264 -5.15 9.17 7.89
C LEU A 264 -5.90 9.60 9.14
N SER A 265 -7.13 9.11 9.31
CA SER A 265 -7.92 9.29 10.53
C SER A 265 -8.40 7.94 11.02
N MET A 266 -8.02 7.61 12.25
CA MET A 266 -8.39 6.41 12.99
C MET A 266 -8.99 6.80 14.35
N PRO A 267 -9.71 5.90 15.04
CA PRO A 267 -10.17 6.17 16.40
C PRO A 267 -9.02 6.51 17.37
N GLU A 268 -7.83 5.94 17.14
CA GLU A 268 -6.67 6.04 18.03
C GLU A 268 -5.77 7.23 17.69
N LEU A 269 -5.73 7.66 16.42
CA LEU A 269 -4.83 8.72 15.95
C LEU A 269 -5.29 9.35 14.64
N ASP A 270 -4.89 10.60 14.42
CA ASP A 270 -4.83 11.26 13.11
C ASP A 270 -3.38 11.41 12.67
N ALA A 271 -3.10 11.23 11.39
CA ALA A 271 -1.76 11.40 10.83
C ALA A 271 -1.80 12.08 9.45
N GLN A 272 -0.77 12.85 9.15
CA GLN A 272 -0.52 13.49 7.87
C GLN A 272 0.92 13.20 7.46
N LEU A 273 1.12 12.77 6.20
CA LEU A 273 2.42 12.43 5.65
C LEU A 273 2.61 13.07 4.27
N ASN A 274 3.78 13.66 4.07
CA ASN A 274 4.32 14.01 2.77
C ASN A 274 5.65 13.26 2.61
N ALA A 275 5.91 12.67 1.44
CA ALA A 275 7.15 11.94 1.21
C ALA A 275 7.57 12.00 -0.25
N GLN A 276 8.87 11.99 -0.48
CA GLN A 276 9.49 11.87 -1.78
C GLN A 276 10.68 10.94 -1.66
N ALA A 277 10.89 10.07 -2.65
CA ALA A 277 12.04 9.18 -2.71
C ALA A 277 12.43 8.92 -4.16
N THR A 278 13.74 8.78 -4.39
CA THR A 278 14.29 8.30 -5.67
C THR A 278 14.90 6.93 -5.44
N LEU A 279 14.35 5.90 -6.11
CA LEU A 279 14.65 4.48 -5.89
C LEU A 279 15.87 4.03 -6.72
N SER A 280 16.94 4.80 -6.68
CA SER A 280 18.21 4.54 -7.36
C SER A 280 19.38 5.08 -6.55
N GLN A 281 20.56 4.60 -6.80
CA GLN A 281 21.78 4.97 -6.09
C GLN A 281 21.68 4.67 -4.58
N ASP A 282 21.81 5.68 -3.73
CA ASP A 282 21.73 5.62 -2.27
C ASP A 282 20.32 5.98 -1.71
N TYR A 283 19.30 6.00 -2.56
CA TYR A 283 17.90 6.28 -2.26
C TYR A 283 17.70 7.61 -1.53
N PRO A 284 17.87 8.75 -2.22
CA PRO A 284 17.47 10.05 -1.69
C PRO A 284 16.02 10.04 -1.21
N ILE A 285 15.79 10.55 0.00
CA ILE A 285 14.47 10.52 0.67
C ILE A 285 14.23 11.84 1.37
N GLN A 286 12.99 12.29 1.30
CA GLN A 286 12.46 13.39 2.10
C GLN A 286 11.08 12.97 2.59
N LEU A 287 10.86 13.08 3.91
CA LEU A 287 9.61 12.67 4.56
C LEU A 287 9.28 13.65 5.68
N GLU A 288 8.02 14.04 5.76
CA GLU A 288 7.44 14.79 6.88
C GLU A 288 6.18 14.08 7.36
N LEU A 289 6.14 13.70 8.63
CA LEU A 289 5.01 13.09 9.31
C LEU A 289 4.58 13.97 10.48
N ARG A 290 3.27 14.16 10.62
CA ARG A 290 2.64 14.75 11.81
C ARG A 290 1.51 13.86 12.26
N SER A 291 1.42 13.58 13.54
CA SER A 291 0.34 12.80 14.11
C SER A 291 -0.14 13.35 15.44
N GLN A 292 -1.41 13.08 15.75
CA GLN A 292 -2.06 13.40 17.02
C GLN A 292 -2.77 12.14 17.55
N VAL A 293 -2.49 11.82 18.81
CA VAL A 293 -3.04 10.62 19.47
C VAL A 293 -4.37 10.94 20.14
N HIS A 294 -5.34 10.03 20.02
CA HIS A 294 -6.67 10.12 20.61
C HIS A 294 -6.95 9.10 21.71
N LEU A 295 -5.99 8.16 21.97
CA LEU A 295 -6.09 7.21 23.08
C LEU A 295 -6.26 7.91 24.41
N ALA A 296 -7.09 7.38 25.29
CA ALA A 296 -7.52 8.06 26.53
C ALA A 296 -6.36 8.55 27.38
N ASP A 297 -5.33 7.71 27.60
CA ASP A 297 -4.18 8.04 28.47
C ASP A 297 -3.14 8.96 27.80
N PHE A 298 -3.21 9.11 26.47
CA PHE A 298 -2.27 9.90 25.66
C PHE A 298 -2.98 10.96 24.82
N LYS A 299 -4.21 11.28 25.17
CA LYS A 299 -5.06 12.17 24.37
C LYS A 299 -4.44 13.55 24.22
N GLY A 300 -4.26 13.94 22.96
CA GLY A 300 -3.67 15.24 22.61
C GLY A 300 -2.15 15.19 22.45
N GLN A 301 -1.48 14.06 22.69
CA GLN A 301 -0.07 13.90 22.39
C GLN A 301 0.18 14.06 20.90
N THR A 302 1.14 14.88 20.51
CA THR A 302 1.52 15.11 19.13
C THR A 302 2.95 14.59 18.87
N LEU A 303 3.14 14.05 17.69
CA LEU A 303 4.44 13.64 17.17
C LEU A 303 4.65 14.29 15.80
N SER A 304 5.77 14.96 15.61
CA SER A 304 6.25 15.37 14.30
C SER A 304 7.59 14.70 14.02
N LEU A 305 7.75 14.19 12.79
CA LEU A 305 8.97 13.55 12.33
C LEU A 305 9.33 14.08 10.95
N ALA A 306 10.59 14.44 10.75
CA ALA A 306 11.15 14.78 9.46
C ALA A 306 12.39 13.91 9.20
N ALA A 307 12.47 13.33 8.02
CA ALA A 307 13.63 12.59 7.56
C ALA A 307 14.08 13.16 6.22
N GLN A 308 15.37 13.39 6.04
CA GLN A 308 15.94 13.95 4.82
C GLN A 308 17.36 13.44 4.57
N GLY A 309 17.74 13.37 3.30
CA GLY A 309 19.05 12.90 2.86
C GLY A 309 18.94 11.66 2.00
N SER A 310 19.89 10.73 2.14
CA SER A 310 19.86 9.42 1.51
C SER A 310 20.03 8.31 2.54
N LEU A 311 19.90 7.05 2.17
CA LEU A 311 20.16 5.96 3.11
C LEU A 311 21.63 5.88 3.54
N ALA A 312 22.55 6.48 2.75
CA ALA A 312 23.97 6.61 3.14
C ALA A 312 24.21 7.81 4.07
N ASP A 313 23.34 8.81 4.07
CA ASP A 313 23.48 10.07 4.83
C ASP A 313 22.08 10.57 5.24
N LEU A 314 21.45 9.89 6.21
CA LEU A 314 20.08 10.12 6.63
C LEU A 314 20.01 10.93 7.92
N THR A 315 19.43 12.11 7.86
CA THR A 315 19.11 12.91 9.04
C THR A 315 17.63 12.70 9.39
N VAL A 316 17.37 12.36 10.67
CA VAL A 316 16.01 12.21 11.20
C VAL A 316 15.84 13.14 12.40
N GLN A 317 14.78 13.93 12.37
CA GLN A 317 14.36 14.82 13.46
C GLN A 317 12.95 14.41 13.91
N ALA A 318 12.75 14.27 15.22
CA ALA A 318 11.44 14.01 15.77
C ALA A 318 11.18 14.90 16.99
N ASN A 319 9.95 15.41 17.08
CA ASN A 319 9.47 16.16 18.23
C ASN A 319 8.21 15.51 18.77
N LEU A 320 8.25 15.21 20.06
CA LEU A 320 7.09 14.82 20.84
C LEU A 320 6.67 16.00 21.68
N ASP A 321 5.40 16.39 21.64
CA ASP A 321 4.91 17.58 22.33
C ASP A 321 3.50 17.36 22.89
N SER A 322 3.18 18.07 23.95
CA SER A 322 1.95 18.10 24.73
C SER A 322 2.12 17.42 26.10
N LEU A 323 1.65 16.20 26.31
CA LEU A 323 1.69 15.47 27.60
C LEU A 323 3.11 15.05 27.98
N ALA A 324 3.80 14.45 27.04
CA ALA A 324 5.22 14.21 27.13
C ALA A 324 5.95 15.06 26.09
N GLN A 325 7.15 15.53 26.41
CA GLN A 325 7.99 16.33 25.53
C GLN A 325 9.30 15.60 25.29
N ALA A 326 9.77 15.62 24.04
CA ALA A 326 11.09 15.12 23.67
C ALA A 326 11.50 15.68 22.31
N GLN A 327 12.79 15.91 22.11
CA GLN A 327 13.37 16.29 20.83
C GLN A 327 14.47 15.28 20.47
N LEU A 328 14.34 14.64 19.32
CA LEU A 328 15.32 13.74 18.77
C LEU A 328 15.97 14.37 17.54
N ASN A 329 17.28 14.40 17.50
CA ASN A 329 18.08 14.65 16.30
C ASN A 329 19.00 13.46 16.11
N SER A 330 18.99 12.90 14.91
CA SER A 330 19.80 11.73 14.62
C SER A 330 20.31 11.75 13.19
N HIS A 331 21.45 11.12 12.99
CA HIS A 331 22.10 10.93 11.71
C HIS A 331 22.53 9.47 11.58
N PHE A 332 22.28 8.87 10.39
CA PHE A 332 22.54 7.46 10.14
C PHE A 332 23.21 7.26 8.79
N ASN A 333 24.10 6.28 8.68
CA ASN A 333 24.45 5.65 7.42
C ASN A 333 23.92 4.20 7.44
N LEU A 334 22.78 3.99 6.80
CA LEU A 334 22.09 2.69 6.78
C LEU A 334 22.66 1.72 5.73
N LEU A 335 23.54 2.18 4.83
CA LEU A 335 24.18 1.35 3.81
C LEU A 335 25.53 0.78 4.28
N ASP A 336 26.10 1.34 5.33
CA ASP A 336 27.31 0.80 5.94
C ASP A 336 26.99 -0.46 6.75
N ALA A 337 27.85 -1.47 6.66
CA ALA A 337 27.68 -2.73 7.37
C ALA A 337 27.54 -2.58 8.89
N ASP A 338 28.25 -1.62 9.46
CA ASP A 338 28.23 -1.33 10.90
C ASP A 338 27.16 -0.32 11.30
N ILE A 339 26.42 0.27 10.33
CA ILE A 339 25.38 1.29 10.54
C ILE A 339 25.86 2.38 11.50
N PRO A 340 26.80 3.26 11.09
CA PRO A 340 27.20 4.40 11.91
C PRO A 340 26.04 5.33 12.21
N PHE A 341 25.96 5.83 13.44
CA PHE A 341 24.92 6.76 13.87
C PHE A 341 25.39 7.76 14.91
N ASP A 342 24.71 8.92 14.92
CA ASP A 342 24.72 9.92 15.97
C ASP A 342 23.28 10.18 16.38
N LEU A 343 22.94 10.01 17.65
CA LEU A 343 21.60 10.19 18.19
C LEU A 343 21.68 11.11 19.40
N GLN A 344 20.92 12.19 19.36
CA GLN A 344 20.78 13.16 20.42
C GLN A 344 19.30 13.31 20.78
N LEU A 345 18.94 12.84 21.98
CA LEU A 345 17.62 13.03 22.56
C LEU A 345 17.72 14.10 23.64
N SER A 346 16.92 15.13 23.55
CA SER A 346 16.96 16.29 24.45
C SER A 346 15.56 16.71 24.88
N GLN A 347 15.51 17.55 25.93
CA GLN A 347 14.28 18.15 26.42
C GLN A 347 13.18 17.14 26.79
N VAL A 348 13.60 15.94 27.23
CA VAL A 348 12.61 14.92 27.63
C VAL A 348 11.98 15.34 28.93
N LYS A 349 10.67 15.49 28.92
CA LYS A 349 9.84 15.72 30.10
C LYS A 349 8.60 14.85 30.02
N ALA A 350 8.36 14.08 31.04
CA ALA A 350 7.18 13.22 31.15
C ALA A 350 6.71 13.14 32.59
N GLN A 351 5.45 12.91 32.77
CA GLN A 351 4.87 12.63 34.08
C GLN A 351 4.03 11.35 34.04
N TRP A 352 3.84 10.74 35.20
CA TRP A 352 2.94 9.60 35.34
C TRP A 352 2.04 9.78 36.58
N PRO A 353 0.71 9.58 36.50
CA PRO A 353 -0.08 9.44 35.25
C PRO A 353 0.12 10.60 34.28
N MET A 354 -0.06 10.33 32.97
CA MET A 354 0.13 11.35 31.92
C MET A 354 -0.89 12.49 32.00
N LEU A 355 -2.10 12.19 32.47
CA LEU A 355 -3.20 13.16 32.66
C LEU A 355 -3.30 13.60 34.12
N GLY A 356 -3.59 14.89 34.34
CA GLY A 356 -3.73 15.47 35.68
C GLY A 356 -2.40 15.98 36.25
N GLU A 357 -2.30 15.97 37.60
CA GLU A 357 -1.11 16.41 38.34
C GLU A 357 -0.12 15.28 38.52
N GLY A 358 0.42 14.62 37.62
CA GLY A 358 1.25 13.42 37.72
C GLY A 358 1.97 13.21 39.07
N ASP A 359 1.96 12.00 39.58
CA ASP A 359 2.65 11.63 40.83
C ASP A 359 4.16 11.50 40.66
N TYR A 360 4.62 11.21 39.45
CA TYR A 360 6.03 11.02 39.08
C TYR A 360 6.38 11.89 37.89
N HIS A 361 7.58 12.52 37.96
CA HIS A 361 8.10 13.39 36.91
C HIS A 361 9.51 12.94 36.53
N VAL A 362 9.72 12.76 35.24
CA VAL A 362 11.01 12.40 34.65
C VAL A 362 11.48 13.54 33.75
N GLU A 363 12.69 13.98 33.97
CA GLU A 363 13.39 14.93 33.09
C GLU A 363 14.68 14.33 32.60
N VAL A 364 14.92 14.31 31.28
CA VAL A 364 16.19 13.96 30.65
C VAL A 364 16.62 15.14 29.78
N PRO A 365 17.44 16.06 30.31
CA PRO A 365 17.94 17.19 29.54
C PRO A 365 18.69 16.75 28.28
N GLU A 366 19.49 15.67 28.39
CA GLU A 366 20.27 15.17 27.27
C GLU A 366 20.58 13.67 27.43
N LEU A 367 20.41 12.96 26.35
CA LEU A 367 20.93 11.62 26.07
C LEU A 367 21.63 11.65 24.71
N SER A 368 22.91 11.32 24.68
CA SER A 368 23.66 11.17 23.43
C SER A 368 24.14 9.74 23.27
N ILE A 369 24.00 9.23 22.01
CA ILE A 369 24.54 7.91 21.63
C ILE A 369 25.24 8.08 20.29
N GLN A 370 26.55 7.74 20.23
CA GLN A 370 27.35 7.90 19.02
C GLN A 370 28.21 6.67 18.76
N GLY A 371 28.35 6.30 17.50
CA GLY A 371 29.17 5.17 17.08
C GLY A 371 28.54 4.35 15.99
N SER A 372 28.57 3.04 16.14
CA SER A 372 27.92 2.08 15.22
C SER A 372 27.32 0.92 16.02
N LEU A 373 26.56 0.04 15.37
CA LEU A 373 26.05 -1.17 16.04
C LEU A 373 27.15 -2.06 16.60
N ALA A 374 28.32 -2.07 15.96
CA ALA A 374 29.48 -2.81 16.44
C ALA A 374 30.13 -2.17 17.67
N LYS A 375 30.08 -0.85 17.81
CA LYS A 375 30.65 -0.12 18.94
C LYS A 375 30.05 1.28 19.05
N TYR A 376 29.34 1.55 20.14
CA TYR A 376 28.79 2.87 20.46
C TYR A 376 29.20 3.34 21.87
N GLN A 377 29.14 4.64 22.07
CA GLN A 377 29.25 5.31 23.33
C GLN A 377 27.95 6.04 23.65
N PHE A 378 27.62 6.14 24.94
CA PHE A 378 26.44 6.87 25.36
C PHE A 378 26.70 7.67 26.63
N ALA A 379 26.00 8.79 26.74
CA ALA A 379 25.95 9.61 27.94
C ALA A 379 24.50 10.06 28.17
N LEU A 380 24.06 9.97 29.42
CA LEU A 380 22.71 10.38 29.83
C LEU A 380 22.80 11.20 31.12
N GLN A 381 22.01 12.28 31.15
CA GLN A 381 21.72 13.04 32.37
C GLN A 381 20.21 13.07 32.56
N GLY A 382 19.73 12.83 33.77
CA GLY A 382 18.31 12.79 34.07
C GLY A 382 18.02 13.09 35.54
N ALA A 383 16.73 13.39 35.78
CA ALA A 383 16.17 13.57 37.10
C ALA A 383 14.83 12.86 37.22
N LEU A 384 14.57 12.29 38.38
CA LEU A 384 13.30 11.67 38.73
C LEU A 384 12.81 12.29 40.06
N GLN A 385 11.55 12.71 40.06
CA GLN A 385 10.83 13.20 41.24
C GLN A 385 9.52 12.46 41.38
N GLY A 386 9.08 12.17 42.59
CA GLY A 386 7.82 11.47 42.80
C GLY A 386 7.27 11.71 44.20
N LYS A 387 5.99 11.43 44.39
CA LYS A 387 5.23 11.69 45.60
C LYS A 387 5.85 11.06 46.86
N ASP A 388 6.32 9.83 46.75
CA ASP A 388 6.92 9.05 47.82
C ASP A 388 8.38 8.70 47.52
N LEU A 389 8.99 9.39 46.55
CA LEU A 389 10.39 9.19 46.16
C LEU A 389 11.21 10.45 46.49
N PRO A 390 12.43 10.29 46.99
CA PRO A 390 13.34 11.43 47.07
C PRO A 390 13.68 11.92 45.68
N ASN A 391 14.07 13.20 45.55
CA ASN A 391 14.61 13.69 44.29
C ASN A 391 15.86 12.90 43.95
N VAL A 392 15.92 12.37 42.75
CA VAL A 392 17.04 11.58 42.21
C VAL A 392 17.60 12.31 41.01
N SER A 393 18.87 12.61 41.02
CA SER A 393 19.63 13.04 39.83
C SER A 393 20.52 11.92 39.38
N LEU A 394 20.52 11.63 38.09
CA LEU A 394 21.21 10.52 37.46
C LEU A 394 22.16 11.05 36.39
N ALA A 395 23.43 10.63 36.43
CA ALA A 395 24.36 10.81 35.33
C ALA A 395 25.07 9.48 35.06
N LEU A 396 25.01 9.04 33.79
CA LEU A 396 25.67 7.80 33.39
C LEU A 396 26.40 7.98 32.07
N GLN A 397 27.48 7.25 31.93
CA GLN A 397 28.31 7.17 30.72
C GLN A 397 28.78 5.74 30.54
N GLY A 398 28.78 5.30 29.29
CA GLY A 398 29.19 3.94 28.96
C GLY A 398 29.44 3.73 27.49
N HIS A 399 29.68 2.48 27.16
CA HIS A 399 29.79 2.03 25.78
C HIS A 399 29.14 0.66 25.64
N GLY A 400 28.86 0.27 24.41
CA GLY A 400 28.30 -1.03 24.14
C GLY A 400 28.41 -1.44 22.66
N ASN A 401 27.89 -2.59 22.40
CA ASN A 401 27.70 -3.18 21.07
C ASN A 401 26.41 -4.02 21.07
N LEU A 402 26.19 -4.88 20.06
CA LEU A 402 25.02 -5.74 19.98
C LEU A 402 24.93 -6.81 21.07
N ASP A 403 26.07 -7.16 21.73
CA ASP A 403 26.17 -8.26 22.69
C ASP A 403 26.35 -7.78 24.14
N GLU A 404 26.81 -6.54 24.34
CA GLU A 404 27.26 -6.05 25.65
C GLU A 404 27.00 -4.56 25.83
N VAL A 405 26.68 -4.17 27.07
CA VAL A 405 26.70 -2.78 27.57
C VAL A 405 27.58 -2.69 28.80
N ALA A 406 28.53 -1.78 28.76
CA ALA A 406 29.41 -1.45 29.90
C ALA A 406 29.15 -0.01 30.34
N LEU A 407 28.63 0.13 31.55
CA LEU A 407 28.47 1.39 32.25
C LEU A 407 29.78 1.73 32.98
N GLN A 408 30.51 2.70 32.45
CA GLN A 408 31.80 3.11 32.98
C GLN A 408 31.67 4.01 34.22
N SER A 409 30.62 4.83 34.22
CA SER A 409 30.34 5.76 35.30
C SER A 409 28.84 5.86 35.53
N LEU A 410 28.43 5.53 36.72
CA LEU A 410 27.08 5.79 37.25
C LEU A 410 27.23 6.74 38.43
N LYS A 411 26.51 7.86 38.42
CA LYS A 411 26.40 8.80 39.54
C LYS A 411 24.93 9.01 39.83
N VAL A 412 24.52 8.71 41.05
CA VAL A 412 23.16 8.93 41.55
C VAL A 412 23.24 9.83 42.78
N ASP A 413 22.66 11.03 42.68
CA ASP A 413 22.54 11.96 43.82
C ASP A 413 21.10 11.86 44.35
N THR A 414 20.98 11.46 45.61
CA THR A 414 19.68 11.31 46.28
C THR A 414 19.87 11.42 47.81
N LEU A 415 18.88 11.94 48.52
CA LEU A 415 18.87 12.08 50.00
C LEU A 415 20.08 12.85 50.55
N GLY A 416 20.71 13.72 49.75
CA GLY A 416 21.92 14.45 50.11
C GLY A 416 23.22 13.61 50.11
N GLY A 417 23.17 12.39 49.54
CA GLY A 417 24.31 11.50 49.34
C GLY A 417 24.53 11.18 47.87
N LEU A 418 25.78 10.90 47.52
CA LEU A 418 26.19 10.49 46.16
C LEU A 418 26.55 9.01 46.16
N VAL A 419 25.86 8.25 45.29
CA VAL A 419 26.18 6.86 44.97
C VAL A 419 26.91 6.84 43.63
N THR A 420 28.05 6.16 43.60
CA THR A 420 28.81 5.96 42.35
C THR A 420 29.02 4.47 42.13
N GLY A 421 29.04 4.06 40.86
CA GLY A 421 29.27 2.65 40.52
C GLY A 421 29.60 2.48 39.04
N ASN A 422 29.86 1.24 38.69
CA ASN A 422 29.97 0.78 37.31
C ASN A 422 29.19 -0.54 37.13
N ALA A 423 28.88 -0.91 35.93
CA ALA A 423 28.15 -2.14 35.62
C ALA A 423 28.52 -2.64 34.24
N VAL A 424 28.48 -3.95 34.06
CA VAL A 424 28.60 -4.58 32.75
C VAL A 424 27.47 -5.61 32.63
N ALA A 425 26.79 -5.61 31.52
CA ALA A 425 25.82 -6.62 31.18
C ALA A 425 26.11 -7.17 29.79
N ASN A 426 26.19 -8.50 29.68
CA ASN A 426 26.38 -9.21 28.43
C ASN A 426 25.26 -10.23 28.25
N TRP A 427 24.58 -10.23 27.09
CA TRP A 427 23.45 -11.12 26.78
C TRP A 427 23.75 -12.16 25.69
N LYS A 428 25.02 -12.30 25.30
CA LYS A 428 25.52 -13.39 24.47
C LYS A 428 25.65 -14.63 25.35
N ASN A 429 24.67 -15.47 25.30
CA ASN A 429 24.42 -16.68 26.07
C ASN A 429 25.55 -17.29 26.93
N PRO A 430 25.40 -17.46 28.25
CA PRO A 430 24.28 -17.01 29.09
C PRO A 430 24.35 -15.53 29.46
N LEU A 431 23.23 -14.93 29.86
CA LEU A 431 23.18 -13.57 30.41
C LEU A 431 24.10 -13.45 31.60
N ASN A 432 25.12 -12.61 31.53
CA ASN A 432 26.08 -12.31 32.62
C ASN A 432 25.98 -10.82 32.94
N TRP A 433 26.06 -10.49 34.24
CA TRP A 433 26.11 -9.10 34.69
C TRP A 433 27.05 -8.99 35.92
N ALA A 434 27.69 -7.84 36.04
CA ALA A 434 28.52 -7.50 37.18
C ALA A 434 28.27 -6.04 37.60
N LEU A 435 28.23 -5.80 38.90
CA LEU A 435 28.13 -4.47 39.51
C LEU A 435 29.37 -4.24 40.34
N GLY A 436 29.96 -3.02 40.23
CA GLY A 436 31.12 -2.59 40.97
C GLY A 436 30.97 -1.22 41.64
#